data_3fd9ec570d055774ca0d455663843bfe
#
_entry.id   3fd9ec570d055774ca0d455663843bfe
#
_cell.length_a   1.000
_cell.length_b   1.000
_cell.length_c   1.000
_cell.angle_alpha   90.00
_cell.angle_beta   90.00
_cell.angle_gamma   90.00
#
_symmetry.space_group_name_H-M   'P 1'
#
loop_
_entity.id
_entity.type
_entity.pdbx_description
1 polymer ?
#
loop_
_entity_poly.entity_id
_entity_poly.type
_entity_poly.pdbx_seq_one_letter_code
_entity_poly.pdbx_strand_id
1 'polypeptide(L)'
;MNNLHIITPVKDSIESTLQTLRAICASDLPGAAHSLTVYNDFSTPENTARLAAAAKEMGFTLVNLADLTDHPSPNYLLVLQTASRKALDAGADLIIVESDVTVAPDTLHRLHEAADARPDCGIMAAVTVDDQGAVNYPYLYAKGYAKGIALCKKHCSFCCSLLSHELLRRFDFGNLNPEKNWYDVTISHAAPALGLQN
;
A
#
# COMPACT_ATOMS: atom_id res chain seq x y z
N MET A 1 17.06 -5.05 -7.39
CA MET A 1 15.63 -4.72 -7.15
C MET A 1 14.89 -5.96 -6.65
N ASN A 2 14.14 -5.85 -5.56
CA ASN A 2 13.27 -6.90 -5.07
C ASN A 2 12.05 -7.07 -5.99
N ASN A 3 11.34 -8.19 -5.87
CA ASN A 3 10.00 -8.32 -6.42
C ASN A 3 9.03 -7.38 -5.70
N LEU A 4 7.86 -7.13 -6.29
CA LEU A 4 6.84 -6.28 -5.69
C LEU A 4 5.56 -7.06 -5.40
N HIS A 5 5.05 -6.93 -4.19
CA HIS A 5 3.71 -7.34 -3.84
C HIS A 5 2.85 -6.09 -3.64
N ILE A 6 1.96 -5.80 -4.58
CA ILE A 6 1.08 -4.63 -4.56
C ILE A 6 -0.25 -5.06 -3.96
N ILE A 7 -0.80 -4.27 -3.04
CA ILE A 7 -2.11 -4.53 -2.44
C ILE A 7 -3.02 -3.30 -2.51
N THR A 8 -4.32 -3.58 -2.59
CA THR A 8 -5.37 -2.57 -2.44
C THR A 8 -6.43 -3.12 -1.49
N PRO A 9 -6.56 -2.58 -0.26
CA PRO A 9 -7.68 -2.88 0.62
C PRO A 9 -8.93 -2.16 0.14
N VAL A 10 -10.08 -2.83 0.16
CA VAL A 10 -11.34 -2.32 -0.41
C VAL A 10 -12.50 -2.58 0.52
N LYS A 11 -13.31 -1.52 0.76
CA LYS A 11 -14.62 -1.62 1.38
C LYS A 11 -15.61 -0.78 0.57
N ASP A 12 -16.43 -1.45 -0.24
CA ASP A 12 -17.37 -0.78 -1.14
C ASP A 12 -16.68 0.24 -2.08
N SER A 13 -17.19 1.46 -2.28
CA SER A 13 -16.58 2.52 -3.14
C SER A 13 -16.08 2.01 -4.51
N ILE A 14 -16.86 1.14 -5.14
CA ILE A 14 -16.45 0.33 -6.29
C ILE A 14 -15.94 1.14 -7.48
N GLU A 15 -16.49 2.34 -7.75
CA GLU A 15 -16.09 3.14 -8.91
C GLU A 15 -14.66 3.69 -8.75
N SER A 16 -14.35 4.28 -7.59
CA SER A 16 -12.97 4.74 -7.30
C SER A 16 -12.01 3.56 -7.26
N THR A 17 -12.42 2.44 -6.65
CA THR A 17 -11.62 1.20 -6.61
C THR A 17 -11.26 0.72 -8.01
N LEU A 18 -12.22 0.61 -8.92
CA LEU A 18 -11.94 0.17 -10.30
C LEU A 18 -11.02 1.15 -11.04
N GLN A 19 -11.15 2.46 -10.77
CA GLN A 19 -10.23 3.46 -11.33
C GLN A 19 -8.81 3.26 -10.80
N THR A 20 -8.64 3.07 -9.49
CA THR A 20 -7.36 2.76 -8.85
C THR A 20 -6.72 1.51 -9.44
N LEU A 21 -7.48 0.41 -9.55
CA LEU A 21 -6.98 -0.86 -10.07
C LEU A 21 -6.55 -0.76 -11.54
N ARG A 22 -7.30 -0.05 -12.39
CA ARG A 22 -6.88 0.22 -13.77
C ARG A 22 -5.59 1.01 -13.83
N ALA A 23 -5.42 2.02 -12.97
CA ALA A 23 -4.20 2.81 -12.92
C ALA A 23 -2.99 1.97 -12.47
N ILE A 24 -3.15 1.09 -11.47
CA ILE A 24 -2.11 0.16 -11.03
C ILE A 24 -1.74 -0.81 -12.16
N CYS A 25 -2.73 -1.45 -12.80
CA CYS A 25 -2.50 -2.39 -13.90
C CYS A 25 -1.86 -1.75 -15.14
N ALA A 26 -2.08 -0.44 -15.35
CA ALA A 26 -1.48 0.33 -16.43
C ALA A 26 -0.12 0.92 -16.07
N SER A 27 0.37 0.73 -14.83
CA SER A 27 1.66 1.26 -14.39
C SER A 27 2.81 0.53 -15.09
N ASP A 28 3.80 1.30 -15.50
CA ASP A 28 5.06 0.76 -16.05
C ASP A 28 5.97 0.35 -14.89
N LEU A 29 6.30 -0.94 -14.82
CA LEU A 29 7.14 -1.55 -13.76
C LEU A 29 8.28 -2.37 -14.37
N PRO A 30 9.19 -1.74 -15.13
CA PRO A 30 10.27 -2.45 -15.78
C PRO A 30 11.22 -3.10 -14.76
N GLY A 31 11.64 -4.33 -15.04
CA GLY A 31 12.69 -5.01 -14.30
C GLY A 31 12.31 -5.64 -12.96
N ALA A 32 11.04 -5.53 -12.53
CA ALA A 32 10.54 -6.16 -11.31
C ALA A 32 9.38 -7.11 -11.61
N ALA A 33 9.48 -8.35 -11.13
CA ALA A 33 8.31 -9.21 -11.08
C ALA A 33 7.33 -8.66 -10.03
N HIS A 34 6.06 -8.55 -10.38
CA HIS A 34 5.06 -8.00 -9.47
C HIS A 34 3.77 -8.81 -9.45
N SER A 35 3.05 -8.70 -8.35
CA SER A 35 1.72 -9.26 -8.17
C SER A 35 0.80 -8.22 -7.55
N LEU A 36 -0.48 -8.22 -7.94
CA LEU A 36 -1.52 -7.38 -7.35
C LEU A 36 -2.52 -8.26 -6.62
N THR A 37 -2.78 -7.94 -5.35
CA THR A 37 -3.83 -8.58 -4.54
C THR A 37 -4.79 -7.51 -4.02
N VAL A 38 -6.08 -7.72 -4.24
CA VAL A 38 -7.16 -6.87 -3.73
C VAL A 38 -7.80 -7.58 -2.56
N TYR A 39 -7.86 -6.92 -1.40
CA TYR A 39 -8.49 -7.45 -0.19
C TYR A 39 -9.87 -6.81 -0.02
N ASN A 40 -10.92 -7.59 -0.27
CA ASN A 40 -12.31 -7.15 -0.14
C ASN A 40 -12.79 -7.34 1.30
N ASP A 41 -12.97 -6.23 2.02
CA ASP A 41 -13.37 -6.22 3.42
C ASP A 41 -14.89 -6.11 3.58
N PHE A 42 -15.62 -7.20 3.30
CA PHE A 42 -17.08 -7.28 3.46
C PHE A 42 -17.84 -6.21 2.66
N SER A 43 -17.45 -5.96 1.41
CA SER A 43 -18.26 -5.15 0.49
C SER A 43 -19.60 -5.81 0.22
N THR A 44 -20.57 -5.03 -0.25
CA THR A 44 -21.90 -5.57 -0.64
C THR A 44 -21.76 -6.72 -1.65
N PRO A 45 -22.73 -7.63 -1.73
CA PRO A 45 -22.70 -8.72 -2.72
C PRO A 45 -22.56 -8.23 -4.16
N GLU A 46 -23.20 -7.10 -4.50
CA GLU A 46 -23.10 -6.46 -5.83
C GLU A 46 -21.65 -6.00 -6.10
N ASN A 47 -21.05 -5.26 -5.16
CA ASN A 47 -19.69 -4.76 -5.30
C ASN A 47 -18.67 -5.89 -5.30
N THR A 48 -18.88 -6.93 -4.49
CA THR A 48 -18.06 -8.15 -4.49
C THR A 48 -18.11 -8.85 -5.86
N ALA A 49 -19.28 -8.97 -6.48
CA ALA A 49 -19.42 -9.55 -7.81
C ALA A 49 -18.70 -8.72 -8.89
N ARG A 50 -18.76 -7.39 -8.79
CA ARG A 50 -18.03 -6.47 -9.68
C ARG A 50 -16.52 -6.59 -9.52
N LEU A 51 -16.02 -6.69 -8.28
CA LEU A 51 -14.60 -6.96 -8.01
C LEU A 51 -14.14 -8.30 -8.59
N ALA A 52 -14.96 -9.35 -8.46
CA ALA A 52 -14.66 -10.67 -9.01
C ALA A 52 -14.62 -10.66 -10.56
N ALA A 53 -15.49 -9.89 -11.20
CA ALA A 53 -15.47 -9.69 -12.65
C ALA A 53 -14.18 -8.94 -13.07
N ALA A 54 -13.85 -7.86 -12.38
CA ALA A 54 -12.65 -7.07 -12.63
C ALA A 54 -11.35 -7.90 -12.40
N ALA A 55 -11.33 -8.77 -11.41
CA ALA A 55 -10.19 -9.65 -11.16
C ALA A 55 -9.89 -10.58 -12.34
N LYS A 56 -10.94 -11.10 -12.99
CA LYS A 56 -10.80 -11.94 -14.21
C LYS A 56 -10.31 -11.12 -15.40
N GLU A 57 -10.80 -9.89 -15.54
CA GLU A 57 -10.46 -9.00 -16.66
C GLU A 57 -9.01 -8.48 -16.54
N MET A 58 -8.64 -8.00 -15.37
CA MET A 58 -7.36 -7.32 -15.13
C MET A 58 -6.24 -8.26 -14.61
N GLY A 59 -6.56 -9.51 -14.24
CA GLY A 59 -5.56 -10.51 -13.85
C GLY A 59 -5.02 -10.37 -12.42
N PHE A 60 -5.71 -9.66 -11.52
CA PHE A 60 -5.28 -9.58 -10.11
C PHE A 60 -5.90 -10.69 -9.23
N THR A 61 -5.29 -10.96 -8.09
CA THR A 61 -5.83 -11.87 -7.09
C THR A 61 -6.86 -11.13 -6.22
N LEU A 62 -8.08 -11.65 -6.14
CA LEU A 62 -9.09 -11.17 -5.19
C LEU A 62 -9.11 -12.08 -3.96
N VAL A 63 -8.99 -11.48 -2.78
CA VAL A 63 -9.15 -12.14 -1.49
C VAL A 63 -10.36 -11.53 -0.77
N ASN A 64 -11.41 -12.31 -0.56
CA ASN A 64 -12.53 -11.88 0.28
C ASN A 64 -12.20 -12.17 1.74
N LEU A 65 -12.18 -11.14 2.58
CA LEU A 65 -11.87 -11.33 4.00
C LEU A 65 -12.94 -12.14 4.73
N ALA A 66 -14.16 -12.18 4.21
CA ALA A 66 -15.23 -13.08 4.69
C ALA A 66 -14.86 -14.57 4.60
N ASP A 67 -13.89 -14.95 3.77
CA ASP A 67 -13.38 -16.32 3.69
C ASP A 67 -12.28 -16.61 4.75
N LEU A 68 -11.79 -15.57 5.43
CA LEU A 68 -10.68 -15.64 6.39
C LEU A 68 -11.10 -15.34 7.83
N THR A 69 -12.18 -14.59 8.03
CA THR A 69 -12.64 -14.16 9.35
C THR A 69 -14.13 -13.86 9.36
N ASP A 70 -14.77 -14.11 10.50
CA ASP A 70 -16.15 -13.69 10.77
C ASP A 70 -16.22 -12.29 11.41
N HIS A 71 -15.09 -11.66 11.70
CA HIS A 71 -15.06 -10.35 12.31
C HIS A 71 -15.54 -9.29 11.29
N PRO A 72 -16.52 -8.44 11.67
CA PRO A 72 -17.04 -7.43 10.77
C PRO A 72 -15.96 -6.37 10.44
N SER A 73 -16.10 -5.74 9.26
CA SER A 73 -15.23 -4.61 8.88
C SER A 73 -15.24 -3.51 9.96
N PRO A 74 -14.09 -2.86 10.24
CA PRO A 74 -12.85 -2.86 9.46
C PRO A 74 -11.85 -3.97 9.85
N ASN A 75 -11.23 -4.61 8.86
CA ASN A 75 -10.22 -5.65 9.04
C ASN A 75 -8.84 -5.25 8.48
N TYR A 76 -8.50 -3.97 8.51
CA TYR A 76 -7.26 -3.46 7.93
C TYR A 76 -6.00 -4.08 8.55
N LEU A 77 -6.04 -4.39 9.87
CA LEU A 77 -4.95 -5.09 10.53
C LEU A 77 -4.71 -6.49 9.93
N LEU A 78 -5.78 -7.24 9.68
CA LEU A 78 -5.69 -8.55 9.04
C LEU A 78 -5.09 -8.45 7.63
N VAL A 79 -5.47 -7.41 6.87
CA VAL A 79 -4.88 -7.15 5.55
C VAL A 79 -3.37 -6.90 5.68
N LEU A 80 -2.94 -6.01 6.59
CA LEU A 80 -1.52 -5.70 6.79
C LEU A 80 -0.71 -6.94 7.19
N GLN A 81 -1.22 -7.73 8.15
CA GLN A 81 -0.56 -8.95 8.61
C GLN A 81 -0.46 -10.02 7.52
N THR A 82 -1.52 -10.21 6.75
CA THR A 82 -1.56 -11.19 5.66
C THR A 82 -0.64 -10.77 4.51
N ALA A 83 -0.72 -9.50 4.10
CA ALA A 83 0.05 -8.98 2.98
C ALA A 83 1.55 -8.89 3.31
N SER A 84 1.92 -8.43 4.52
CA SER A 84 3.32 -8.37 4.95
C SER A 84 3.96 -9.76 5.01
N ARG A 85 3.24 -10.76 5.52
CA ARG A 85 3.72 -12.15 5.53
C ARG A 85 3.92 -12.67 4.11
N LYS A 86 2.95 -12.47 3.22
CA LYS A 86 3.03 -12.92 1.83
C LYS A 86 4.19 -12.25 1.08
N ALA A 87 4.39 -10.95 1.27
CA ALA A 87 5.52 -10.22 0.68
C ALA A 87 6.86 -10.72 1.22
N LEU A 88 6.95 -10.93 2.54
CA LEU A 88 8.16 -11.45 3.20
C LEU A 88 8.54 -12.84 2.67
N ASP A 89 7.57 -13.76 2.59
CA ASP A 89 7.77 -15.13 2.10
C ASP A 89 8.19 -15.16 0.61
N ALA A 90 7.77 -14.16 -0.17
CA ALA A 90 8.14 -13.99 -1.58
C ALA A 90 9.47 -13.23 -1.80
N GLY A 91 10.13 -12.75 -0.73
CA GLY A 91 11.29 -11.89 -0.85
C GLY A 91 11.00 -10.57 -1.57
N ALA A 92 9.79 -10.02 -1.39
CA ALA A 92 9.29 -8.85 -2.09
C ALA A 92 9.17 -7.64 -1.16
N ASP A 93 9.23 -6.44 -1.75
CA ASP A 93 8.73 -5.23 -1.11
C ASP A 93 7.20 -5.22 -1.18
N LEU A 94 6.54 -4.59 -0.20
CA LEU A 94 5.09 -4.44 -0.15
C LEU A 94 4.70 -3.03 -0.55
N ILE A 95 3.90 -2.89 -1.63
CA ILE A 95 3.29 -1.60 -1.97
C ILE A 95 1.81 -1.63 -1.57
N ILE A 96 1.40 -0.62 -0.82
CA ILE A 96 0.00 -0.37 -0.46
C ILE A 96 -0.49 0.79 -1.31
N VAL A 97 -1.63 0.62 -1.98
CA VAL A 97 -2.36 1.68 -2.68
C VAL A 97 -3.81 1.62 -2.22
N GLU A 98 -4.28 2.68 -1.55
CA GLU A 98 -5.68 2.77 -1.09
C GLU A 98 -6.65 2.83 -2.27
N SER A 99 -7.90 2.36 -2.05
CA SER A 99 -8.90 2.12 -3.09
C SER A 99 -9.47 3.38 -3.77
N ASP A 100 -9.06 4.55 -3.33
CA ASP A 100 -9.44 5.87 -3.85
C ASP A 100 -8.24 6.69 -4.35
N VAL A 101 -7.10 6.05 -4.54
CA VAL A 101 -5.86 6.69 -5.01
C VAL A 101 -5.58 6.31 -6.45
N THR A 102 -5.54 7.28 -7.35
CA THR A 102 -5.13 7.09 -8.75
C THR A 102 -3.64 7.39 -8.88
N VAL A 103 -2.85 6.37 -9.21
CA VAL A 103 -1.40 6.51 -9.43
C VAL A 103 -1.10 6.99 -10.84
N ALA A 104 -0.07 7.84 -11.00
CA ALA A 104 0.47 8.15 -12.34
C ALA A 104 1.24 6.94 -12.89
N PRO A 105 1.41 6.82 -14.22
CA PRO A 105 2.01 5.64 -14.85
C PRO A 105 3.38 5.24 -14.32
N ASP A 106 4.20 6.20 -13.87
CA ASP A 106 5.55 6.01 -13.36
C ASP A 106 5.65 5.98 -11.82
N THR A 107 4.55 6.19 -11.09
CA THR A 107 4.58 6.38 -9.63
C THR A 107 5.16 5.15 -8.92
N LEU A 108 4.66 3.96 -9.22
CA LEU A 108 5.08 2.74 -8.53
C LEU A 108 6.53 2.38 -8.87
N HIS A 109 6.94 2.58 -10.11
CA HIS A 109 8.33 2.41 -10.54
C HIS A 109 9.27 3.35 -9.79
N ARG A 110 8.93 4.64 -9.70
CA ARG A 110 9.73 5.64 -8.96
C ARG A 110 9.84 5.37 -7.48
N LEU A 111 8.77 4.88 -6.85
CA LEU A 111 8.82 4.44 -5.45
C LEU A 111 9.81 3.29 -5.28
N HIS A 112 9.75 2.30 -6.17
CA HIS A 112 10.61 1.13 -6.12
C HIS A 112 12.08 1.49 -6.38
N GLU A 113 12.40 2.25 -7.43
CA GLU A 113 13.77 2.73 -7.70
C GLU A 113 14.33 3.55 -6.52
N ALA A 114 13.51 4.43 -5.95
CA ALA A 114 13.92 5.27 -4.85
C ALA A 114 14.21 4.47 -3.58
N ALA A 115 13.44 3.40 -3.32
CA ALA A 115 13.67 2.50 -2.20
C ALA A 115 14.93 1.63 -2.44
N ASP A 116 15.07 1.04 -3.63
CA ASP A 116 16.20 0.18 -4.00
C ASP A 116 17.55 0.92 -3.95
N ALA A 117 17.54 2.22 -4.27
CA ALA A 117 18.71 3.08 -4.17
C ALA A 117 19.13 3.41 -2.71
N ARG A 118 18.37 2.99 -1.71
CA ARG A 118 18.59 3.31 -0.28
C ARG A 118 18.54 2.04 0.57
N PRO A 119 19.69 1.46 0.91
CA PRO A 119 19.75 0.22 1.70
C PRO A 119 19.12 0.32 3.09
N ASP A 120 18.97 1.53 3.62
CA ASP A 120 18.33 1.84 4.89
C ASP A 120 16.88 2.31 4.74
N CYS A 121 16.27 2.18 3.56
CA CYS A 121 14.87 2.51 3.35
C CYS A 121 13.95 1.61 4.19
N GLY A 122 13.10 2.23 5.01
CA GLY A 122 11.99 1.56 5.69
C GLY A 122 10.69 1.72 4.89
N ILE A 123 10.27 2.98 4.71
CA ILE A 123 9.06 3.33 3.98
C ILE A 123 9.39 4.37 2.93
N MET A 124 8.93 4.16 1.70
CA MET A 124 8.95 5.17 0.64
C MET A 124 7.50 5.50 0.27
N ALA A 125 7.09 6.76 0.46
CA ALA A 125 5.71 7.17 0.26
C ALA A 125 5.58 8.25 -0.82
N ALA A 126 4.54 8.14 -1.65
CA ALA A 126 4.15 9.20 -2.57
C ALA A 126 3.30 10.24 -1.85
N VAL A 127 3.63 11.51 -2.01
CA VAL A 127 2.77 12.60 -1.55
C VAL A 127 1.54 12.67 -2.45
N THR A 128 0.35 12.48 -1.86
CA THR A 128 -0.91 12.54 -2.60
C THR A 128 -1.39 13.98 -2.76
N VAL A 129 -2.04 14.26 -3.88
CA VAL A 129 -2.62 15.55 -4.23
C VAL A 129 -4.08 15.37 -4.66
N ASP A 130 -4.88 16.43 -4.58
CA ASP A 130 -6.22 16.46 -5.16
C ASP A 130 -6.18 16.71 -6.68
N ASP A 131 -7.35 16.75 -7.32
CA ASP A 131 -7.49 16.95 -8.76
C ASP A 131 -6.96 18.32 -9.24
N GLN A 132 -6.74 19.27 -8.33
CA GLN A 132 -6.16 20.58 -8.59
C GLN A 132 -4.65 20.63 -8.32
N GLY A 133 -4.06 19.51 -7.89
CA GLY A 133 -2.64 19.41 -7.55
C GLY A 133 -2.28 19.95 -6.16
N ALA A 134 -3.26 20.25 -5.31
CA ALA A 134 -3.00 20.65 -3.94
C ALA A 134 -2.73 19.42 -3.06
N VAL A 135 -1.71 19.53 -2.20
CA VAL A 135 -1.31 18.43 -1.30
C VAL A 135 -2.44 18.08 -0.35
N ASN A 136 -2.84 16.80 -0.36
CA ASN A 136 -3.88 16.24 0.48
C ASN A 136 -3.44 16.05 1.93
N TYR A 137 -4.42 16.06 2.84
CA TYR A 137 -4.25 15.38 4.11
C TYR A 137 -3.99 13.87 3.84
N PRO A 138 -3.02 13.19 4.48
CA PRO A 138 -2.25 13.62 5.66
C PRO A 138 -0.89 14.30 5.36
N TYR A 139 -0.59 14.64 4.12
CA TYR A 139 0.70 15.19 3.72
C TYR A 139 0.78 16.72 3.76
N LEU A 140 -0.11 17.40 4.47
CA LEU A 140 -0.10 18.88 4.57
C LEU A 140 1.23 19.44 5.08
N TYR A 141 1.96 18.69 5.88
CA TYR A 141 3.29 19.06 6.36
C TYR A 141 4.37 19.07 5.25
N ALA A 142 4.12 18.38 4.14
CA ALA A 142 5.04 18.30 3.01
C ALA A 142 4.90 19.47 2.00
N LYS A 143 3.94 20.37 2.20
CA LYS A 143 3.71 21.52 1.32
C LYS A 143 4.96 22.41 1.10
N GLY A 144 5.87 22.43 2.07
CA GLY A 144 7.11 23.17 1.99
C GLY A 144 8.31 22.37 1.50
N TYR A 145 8.13 21.11 1.15
CA TYR A 145 9.23 20.28 0.67
C TYR A 145 9.59 20.63 -0.77
N ALA A 146 10.88 20.62 -1.08
CA ALA A 146 11.33 20.70 -2.45
C ALA A 146 10.85 19.48 -3.25
N LYS A 147 10.69 19.65 -4.57
CA LYS A 147 10.41 18.52 -5.44
C LYS A 147 11.52 17.47 -5.34
N GLY A 148 11.17 16.20 -5.30
CA GLY A 148 12.11 15.09 -5.20
C GLY A 148 11.86 14.24 -3.96
N ILE A 149 12.92 13.60 -3.45
CA ILE A 149 12.86 12.71 -2.31
C ILE A 149 13.31 13.46 -1.07
N ALA A 150 12.55 13.38 0.01
CA ALA A 150 12.86 14.00 1.29
C ALA A 150 12.70 13.00 2.43
N LEU A 151 13.56 13.11 3.44
CA LEU A 151 13.42 12.33 4.67
C LEU A 151 12.15 12.75 5.43
N CYS A 152 11.28 11.79 5.69
CA CYS A 152 10.06 12.02 6.46
C CYS A 152 10.34 11.89 7.96
N LYS A 153 10.25 13.02 8.69
CA LYS A 153 10.43 13.06 10.15
C LYS A 153 9.11 12.88 10.93
N LYS A 154 7.99 12.72 10.23
CA LYS A 154 6.68 12.52 10.85
C LYS A 154 6.18 11.10 10.62
N HIS A 155 5.28 10.90 9.69
CA HIS A 155 4.78 9.59 9.31
C HIS A 155 4.51 9.56 7.81
N CYS A 156 4.66 8.40 7.22
CA CYS A 156 4.26 8.12 5.84
C CYS A 156 2.87 7.49 5.87
N SER A 157 1.88 8.14 5.24
CA SER A 157 0.56 7.55 5.10
C SER A 157 0.57 6.40 4.09
N PHE A 158 -0.24 5.39 4.34
CA PHE A 158 -0.35 4.24 3.43
C PHE A 158 -1.23 4.50 2.20
N CYS A 159 -1.64 5.75 1.93
CA CYS A 159 -2.37 6.08 0.71
C CYS A 159 -1.71 5.51 -0.56
N CYS A 160 -0.38 5.71 -0.70
CA CYS A 160 0.45 5.07 -1.72
C CYS A 160 1.88 4.96 -1.18
N SER A 161 2.24 3.80 -0.65
CA SER A 161 3.51 3.62 0.06
C SER A 161 4.12 2.25 -0.20
N LEU A 162 5.44 2.22 -0.33
CA LEU A 162 6.26 1.01 -0.36
C LEU A 162 6.86 0.79 1.03
N LEU A 163 6.65 -0.39 1.58
CA LEU A 163 7.33 -0.92 2.75
C LEU A 163 8.43 -1.86 2.27
N SER A 164 9.67 -1.55 2.58
CA SER A 164 10.81 -2.33 2.11
C SER A 164 10.80 -3.75 2.71
N HIS A 165 11.36 -4.72 1.98
CA HIS A 165 11.55 -6.07 2.49
C HIS A 165 12.34 -6.08 3.82
N GLU A 166 13.28 -5.16 3.97
CA GLU A 166 14.04 -5.05 5.22
C GLU A 166 13.18 -4.57 6.39
N LEU A 167 12.24 -3.66 6.17
CA LEU A 167 11.24 -3.30 7.18
C LEU A 167 10.33 -4.49 7.51
N LEU A 168 9.83 -5.21 6.49
CA LEU A 168 8.98 -6.38 6.68
C LEU A 168 9.69 -7.46 7.52
N ARG A 169 11.00 -7.61 7.35
CA ARG A 169 11.81 -8.58 8.07
C ARG A 169 12.09 -8.19 9.52
N ARG A 170 12.19 -6.88 9.82
CA ARG A 170 12.57 -6.36 11.16
C ARG A 170 11.37 -6.00 12.02
N PHE A 171 10.25 -5.64 11.43
CA PHE A 171 9.06 -5.19 12.15
C PHE A 171 8.08 -6.34 12.34
N ASP A 172 7.65 -6.56 13.57
CA ASP A 172 6.65 -7.59 13.89
C ASP A 172 5.23 -7.03 13.75
N PHE A 173 4.60 -7.31 12.63
CA PHE A 173 3.21 -6.93 12.35
C PHE A 173 2.20 -7.65 13.27
N GLY A 174 2.59 -8.75 13.91
CA GLY A 174 1.77 -9.46 14.90
C GLY A 174 1.55 -8.66 16.18
N ASN A 175 2.47 -7.75 16.51
CA ASN A 175 2.41 -6.91 17.71
C ASN A 175 1.64 -5.58 17.51
N LEU A 176 1.06 -5.34 16.33
CA LEU A 176 0.21 -4.16 16.13
C LEU A 176 -1.05 -4.25 16.99
N ASN A 177 -1.36 -3.15 17.69
CA ASN A 177 -2.53 -3.10 18.56
C ASN A 177 -3.83 -2.98 17.73
N PRO A 178 -4.77 -3.95 17.82
CA PRO A 178 -6.01 -3.93 17.05
C PRO A 178 -6.96 -2.78 17.43
N GLU A 179 -6.80 -2.20 18.63
CA GLU A 179 -7.61 -1.05 19.08
C GLU A 179 -7.11 0.29 18.51
N LYS A 180 -5.94 0.32 17.86
CA LYS A 180 -5.32 1.53 17.31
C LYS A 180 -5.26 1.46 15.81
N ASN A 181 -6.08 2.26 15.12
CA ASN A 181 -6.18 2.26 13.65
C ASN A 181 -5.07 3.05 12.93
N TRP A 182 -4.10 3.60 13.66
CA TRP A 182 -3.00 4.43 13.13
C TRP A 182 -1.77 3.58 12.82
N TYR A 183 -1.94 2.53 12.01
CA TYR A 183 -0.86 1.57 11.71
C TYR A 183 0.27 2.19 10.92
N ASP A 184 -0.03 3.07 9.98
CA ASP A 184 0.94 3.86 9.21
C ASP A 184 1.81 4.73 10.12
N VAL A 185 1.21 5.43 11.08
CA VAL A 185 1.91 6.23 12.09
C VAL A 185 2.79 5.33 12.97
N THR A 186 2.22 4.23 13.47
CA THR A 186 2.93 3.28 14.37
C THR A 186 4.16 2.70 13.68
N ILE A 187 4.02 2.21 12.45
CA ILE A 187 5.10 1.60 11.69
C ILE A 187 6.15 2.65 11.29
N SER A 188 5.70 3.86 10.86
CA SER A 188 6.63 4.95 10.55
C SER A 188 7.48 5.36 11.74
N HIS A 189 6.91 5.40 12.94
CA HIS A 189 7.66 5.76 14.15
C HIS A 189 8.58 4.62 14.64
N ALA A 190 8.27 3.38 14.29
CA ALA A 190 9.11 2.24 14.66
C ALA A 190 10.35 2.10 13.74
N ALA A 191 10.26 2.49 12.47
CA ALA A 191 11.32 2.30 11.50
C ALA A 191 12.69 2.86 11.94
N PRO A 192 12.82 4.08 12.52
CA PRO A 192 14.11 4.59 13.00
C PRO A 192 14.75 3.75 14.12
N ALA A 193 13.94 3.19 15.02
CA ALA A 193 14.45 2.29 16.08
C ALA A 193 14.97 0.95 15.52
N LEU A 194 14.54 0.60 14.30
CA LEU A 194 15.03 -0.56 13.55
C LEU A 194 16.25 -0.22 12.68
N GLY A 195 16.76 1.02 12.73
CA GLY A 195 17.87 1.49 11.89
C GLY A 195 17.46 1.79 10.45
N LEU A 196 16.17 2.11 10.21
CA LEU A 196 15.61 2.39 8.89
C LEU A 196 15.12 3.84 8.79
N GLN A 197 14.99 4.36 7.57
CA GLN A 197 14.52 5.72 7.26
C GLN A 197 13.20 5.68 6.47
N ASN A 198 12.40 6.74 6.65
CA ASN A 198 11.15 6.94 5.92
C ASN A 198 11.24 8.17 5.03
#